data_e9d0672fe1848e5e292e1c46ba550df4
#
_entry.id   e9d0672fe1848e5e292e1c46ba550df4
#
_cell.length_a   1.000
_cell.length_b   1.000
_cell.length_c   1.000
_cell.angle_alpha   90.00
_cell.angle_beta   90.00
_cell.angle_gamma   90.00
#
_symmetry.space_group_name_H-M   'P 1'
#
loop_
_entity.id
_entity.type
_entity.pdbx_description
1 polymer ?
#
loop_
_entity_poly.entity_id
_entity_poly.type
_entity_poly.pdbx_seq_one_letter_code
_entity_poly.pdbx_strand_id
1 'polypeptide(L)'
;MTLPNRKAPKKPGESADCARPVAQAAALLVWYDRHRRRLPWRAENGETSDPYRVWLSEIMLQQTTVKAVGPYYGRFLSRWPTIADLAAERLEEVLKLWAGLGYYARARNLHACARAVVQNHGGAFPDTEAELLALPGIGAYTAAAIAAIAFDRKASPVDGNIERVIARLYAVEQPLPGSKPQIRALAASLVPETRAGDFAQAMMDLGATLCTPKKPACALCPWNEPCVARKRGDQETFPRKTPKAEGRLRRGAAFVVTRADGALLVRTRPDKGLLARMTEVPTTQWTHDFDEVNALTHAPILSSPPPLRGRSASEARREGGKRQRQSVQHSPPPPPPPQGGRESIGAWHRVPGLVTHVFTHFPLELVVYRARVSDGTRAPKGMRWIAADEIEGEAFPNVMRKVIAHALGGVPTNSRSSPRKRGPGTGFPLVPALGPRVARTRVRE
;
A
#
# COMPACT_ATOMS: atom_id res chain seq x y z
N MET A 1 39.10 -74.43 -14.73
CA MET A 1 37.71 -73.93 -14.88
C MET A 1 37.64 -72.59 -14.17
N THR A 2 37.79 -71.54 -14.88
CA THR A 2 37.75 -70.12 -14.40
C THR A 2 36.38 -69.58 -14.65
N LEU A 3 35.68 -69.16 -13.60
CA LEU A 3 34.36 -68.56 -13.67
C LEU A 3 34.44 -67.09 -14.19
N PRO A 4 33.53 -66.64 -15.03
CA PRO A 4 33.54 -65.25 -15.58
C PRO A 4 33.07 -64.25 -14.53
N ASN A 5 33.82 -63.14 -14.46
CA ASN A 5 33.58 -61.95 -13.64
C ASN A 5 32.29 -61.23 -14.06
N ARG A 6 31.22 -61.29 -13.25
CA ARG A 6 29.97 -60.54 -13.45
C ARG A 6 30.21 -59.07 -13.07
N LYS A 7 30.28 -58.21 -14.08
CA LYS A 7 30.18 -56.74 -13.89
C LYS A 7 28.84 -56.40 -13.25
N ALA A 8 28.88 -55.69 -12.11
CA ALA A 8 27.70 -55.15 -11.47
C ALA A 8 27.00 -54.13 -12.41
N PRO A 9 25.62 -54.08 -12.43
CA PRO A 9 24.90 -53.13 -13.25
C PRO A 9 25.12 -51.71 -12.74
N LYS A 10 25.53 -50.80 -13.61
CA LYS A 10 25.55 -49.35 -13.37
C LYS A 10 24.13 -48.91 -13.02
N LYS A 11 23.95 -48.24 -11.86
CA LYS A 11 22.71 -47.56 -11.50
C LYS A 11 22.45 -46.44 -12.53
N PRO A 12 21.33 -46.46 -13.28
CA PRO A 12 20.95 -45.36 -14.14
C PRO A 12 20.17 -44.38 -13.26
N GLY A 13 20.65 -43.15 -13.11
CA GLY A 13 19.81 -42.11 -12.47
C GLY A 13 20.50 -40.82 -12.01
N GLU A 14 21.76 -40.83 -11.64
CA GLU A 14 22.35 -39.64 -10.97
C GLU A 14 22.83 -38.50 -11.91
N SER A 15 23.08 -38.75 -13.19
CA SER A 15 23.56 -37.71 -14.11
C SER A 15 22.44 -36.95 -14.85
N ALA A 16 21.26 -37.56 -15.03
CA ALA A 16 20.15 -36.94 -15.74
C ALA A 16 19.33 -35.97 -14.87
N ASP A 17 19.32 -36.19 -13.55
CA ASP A 17 18.52 -35.36 -12.62
C ASP A 17 19.20 -34.01 -12.32
N CYS A 18 20.54 -33.92 -12.29
CA CYS A 18 21.27 -32.66 -12.14
C CYS A 18 21.32 -31.83 -13.43
N ALA A 19 21.26 -32.42 -14.61
CA ALA A 19 21.32 -31.69 -15.87
C ALA A 19 20.03 -30.92 -16.18
N ARG A 20 18.89 -31.35 -15.64
CA ARG A 20 17.57 -30.78 -15.91
C ARG A 20 17.37 -29.36 -15.34
N PRO A 21 17.72 -29.05 -14.08
CA PRO A 21 17.64 -27.70 -13.53
C PRO A 21 18.52 -26.69 -14.28
N VAL A 22 19.74 -27.09 -14.61
CA VAL A 22 20.69 -26.22 -15.36
C VAL A 22 20.14 -25.85 -16.73
N ALA A 23 19.59 -26.82 -17.49
CA ALA A 23 18.99 -26.56 -18.79
C ALA A 23 17.75 -25.65 -18.68
N GLN A 24 16.96 -25.79 -17.61
CA GLN A 24 15.80 -24.94 -17.37
C GLN A 24 16.23 -23.51 -17.04
N ALA A 25 17.24 -23.31 -16.19
CA ALA A 25 17.77 -21.98 -15.88
C ALA A 25 18.32 -21.29 -17.12
N ALA A 26 19.12 -22.00 -17.92
CA ALA A 26 19.69 -21.45 -19.16
C ALA A 26 18.60 -21.01 -20.16
N ALA A 27 17.57 -21.87 -20.39
CA ALA A 27 16.46 -21.53 -21.28
C ALA A 27 15.71 -20.28 -20.83
N LEU A 28 15.48 -20.12 -19.51
CA LEU A 28 14.81 -18.94 -18.96
C LEU A 28 15.67 -17.68 -19.10
N LEU A 29 16.96 -17.76 -18.85
CA LEU A 29 17.87 -16.62 -19.00
C LEU A 29 18.00 -16.16 -20.45
N VAL A 30 18.07 -17.09 -21.42
CA VAL A 30 18.05 -16.75 -22.87
C VAL A 30 16.77 -16.02 -23.25
N TRP A 31 15.63 -16.46 -22.70
CA TRP A 31 14.37 -15.77 -22.91
C TRP A 31 14.37 -14.39 -22.27
N TYR A 32 14.88 -14.26 -21.04
CA TYR A 32 14.94 -13.00 -20.29
C TYR A 32 15.77 -11.96 -21.01
N ASP A 33 16.95 -12.32 -21.54
CA ASP A 33 17.82 -11.40 -22.26
C ASP A 33 17.10 -10.71 -23.45
N ARG A 34 16.11 -11.37 -24.04
CA ARG A 34 15.34 -10.84 -25.18
C ARG A 34 14.05 -10.15 -24.79
N HIS A 35 13.45 -10.49 -23.64
CA HIS A 35 12.08 -10.12 -23.29
C HIS A 35 11.94 -9.44 -21.94
N ARG A 36 13.05 -9.12 -21.27
CA ARG A 36 13.03 -8.45 -19.95
C ARG A 36 12.18 -7.18 -19.98
N ARG A 37 11.36 -6.97 -18.93
CA ARG A 37 10.61 -5.73 -18.79
C ARG A 37 11.54 -4.57 -18.41
N ARG A 38 11.38 -3.44 -19.07
CA ARG A 38 12.03 -2.19 -18.65
C ARG A 38 11.22 -1.55 -17.53
N LEU A 39 11.80 -1.49 -16.36
CA LEU A 39 11.17 -0.92 -15.15
C LEU A 39 12.11 0.08 -14.50
N PRO A 40 11.58 1.19 -13.90
CA PRO A 40 12.43 2.28 -13.38
C PRO A 40 13.44 1.88 -12.30
N TRP A 41 13.23 0.73 -11.67
CA TRP A 41 14.08 0.20 -10.59
C TRP A 41 15.04 -0.91 -11.03
N ARG A 42 15.05 -1.25 -12.32
CA ARG A 42 15.96 -2.26 -12.85
C ARG A 42 17.17 -1.62 -13.48
N ALA A 43 18.33 -2.17 -13.20
CA ALA A 43 19.57 -1.80 -13.86
C ALA A 43 19.52 -2.14 -15.36
N GLU A 44 20.21 -1.39 -16.19
CA GLU A 44 20.38 -1.72 -17.60
C GLU A 44 21.32 -2.94 -17.77
N ASN A 45 21.42 -3.45 -18.99
CA ASN A 45 22.26 -4.63 -19.25
C ASN A 45 23.74 -4.32 -18.97
N GLY A 46 24.35 -5.14 -18.11
CA GLY A 46 25.76 -4.98 -17.72
C GLY A 46 26.00 -4.04 -16.55
N GLU A 47 24.95 -3.39 -16.02
CA GLU A 47 25.06 -2.58 -14.82
C GLU A 47 24.72 -3.39 -13.56
N THR A 48 25.37 -3.04 -12.46
CA THR A 48 25.03 -3.59 -11.13
C THR A 48 23.79 -2.89 -10.58
N SER A 49 22.91 -3.67 -9.99
CA SER A 49 21.71 -3.13 -9.35
C SER A 49 22.06 -2.45 -8.02
N ASP A 50 21.64 -1.20 -7.84
CA ASP A 50 21.78 -0.48 -6.58
C ASP A 50 20.88 -1.10 -5.48
N PRO A 51 21.44 -1.59 -4.35
CA PRO A 51 20.67 -2.23 -3.29
C PRO A 51 19.58 -1.35 -2.70
N TYR A 52 19.79 -0.04 -2.56
CA TYR A 52 18.75 0.90 -2.09
C TYR A 52 17.56 0.95 -3.05
N ARG A 53 17.83 1.02 -4.35
CA ARG A 53 16.81 1.04 -5.40
C ARG A 53 16.03 -0.26 -5.49
N VAL A 54 16.72 -1.40 -5.39
CA VAL A 54 16.10 -2.72 -5.35
C VAL A 54 15.18 -2.86 -4.13
N TRP A 55 15.71 -2.60 -2.94
CA TRP A 55 14.94 -2.67 -1.70
C TRP A 55 13.70 -1.76 -1.71
N LEU A 56 13.85 -0.50 -2.11
CA LEU A 56 12.75 0.46 -2.18
C LEU A 56 11.63 -0.06 -3.09
N SER A 57 11.99 -0.58 -4.27
CA SER A 57 11.02 -1.12 -5.21
C SER A 57 10.32 -2.37 -4.67
N GLU A 58 11.05 -3.29 -4.04
CA GLU A 58 10.50 -4.52 -3.49
C GLU A 58 9.49 -4.24 -2.36
N ILE A 59 9.78 -3.27 -1.49
CA ILE A 59 8.83 -2.86 -0.46
C ILE A 59 7.60 -2.17 -1.07
N MET A 60 7.76 -1.32 -2.08
CA MET A 60 6.63 -0.64 -2.72
C MET A 60 5.73 -1.59 -3.52
N LEU A 61 6.30 -2.62 -4.13
CA LEU A 61 5.58 -3.61 -4.95
C LEU A 61 4.79 -4.63 -4.12
N GLN A 62 5.05 -4.74 -2.81
CA GLN A 62 4.25 -5.63 -1.95
C GLN A 62 2.76 -5.28 -2.05
N GLN A 63 1.94 -6.20 -2.59
CA GLN A 63 0.49 -6.04 -2.77
C GLN A 63 0.07 -4.78 -3.57
N THR A 64 0.96 -4.27 -4.42
CA THR A 64 0.73 -3.07 -5.25
C THR A 64 1.18 -3.37 -6.69
N THR A 65 0.51 -2.76 -7.66
CA THR A 65 0.84 -2.99 -9.08
C THR A 65 2.00 -2.12 -9.54
N VAL A 66 2.77 -2.60 -10.54
CA VAL A 66 3.85 -1.84 -11.20
C VAL A 66 3.37 -0.46 -11.65
N LYS A 67 2.18 -0.37 -12.27
CA LYS A 67 1.61 0.90 -12.74
C LYS A 67 1.38 1.89 -11.60
N ALA A 68 0.94 1.42 -10.43
CA ALA A 68 0.71 2.28 -9.28
C ALA A 68 2.02 2.71 -8.61
N VAL A 69 3.03 1.84 -8.57
CA VAL A 69 4.32 2.10 -7.89
C VAL A 69 5.18 3.10 -8.65
N GLY A 70 5.23 3.04 -9.99
CA GLY A 70 6.16 3.86 -10.79
C GLY A 70 6.22 5.34 -10.41
N PRO A 71 5.09 6.07 -10.35
CA PRO A 71 5.09 7.48 -9.96
C PRO A 71 5.57 7.74 -8.52
N TYR A 72 5.28 6.83 -7.59
CA TYR A 72 5.74 6.95 -6.20
C TYR A 72 7.24 6.70 -6.07
N TYR A 73 7.74 5.68 -6.74
CA TYR A 73 9.14 5.35 -6.78
C TYR A 73 10.00 6.53 -7.27
N GLY A 74 9.60 7.16 -8.37
CA GLY A 74 10.27 8.35 -8.89
C GLY A 74 10.29 9.50 -7.88
N ARG A 75 9.14 9.82 -7.26
CA ARG A 75 9.06 10.87 -6.24
C ARG A 75 9.91 10.58 -5.01
N PHE A 76 9.96 9.32 -4.56
CA PHE A 76 10.80 8.92 -3.43
C PHE A 76 12.27 9.13 -3.73
N LEU A 77 12.76 8.67 -4.89
CA LEU A 77 14.16 8.86 -5.28
C LEU A 77 14.53 10.33 -5.53
N SER A 78 13.60 11.14 -6.05
CA SER A 78 13.83 12.57 -6.20
C SER A 78 13.93 13.28 -4.84
N ARG A 79 13.15 12.85 -3.85
CA ARG A 79 13.14 13.46 -2.51
C ARG A 79 14.28 12.93 -1.63
N TRP A 80 14.57 11.64 -1.72
CA TRP A 80 15.58 10.93 -0.93
C TRP A 80 16.44 10.07 -1.86
N PRO A 81 17.45 10.67 -2.51
CA PRO A 81 18.31 9.95 -3.45
C PRO A 81 19.11 8.81 -2.83
N THR A 82 19.43 8.90 -1.55
CA THR A 82 20.17 7.90 -0.79
C THR A 82 19.39 7.36 0.40
N ILE A 83 19.82 6.21 0.92
CA ILE A 83 19.25 5.64 2.14
C ILE A 83 19.48 6.53 3.36
N ALA A 84 20.59 7.29 3.39
CA ALA A 84 20.90 8.24 4.45
C ALA A 84 19.91 9.40 4.47
N ASP A 85 19.55 9.94 3.31
CA ASP A 85 18.53 11.00 3.19
C ASP A 85 17.17 10.51 3.72
N LEU A 86 16.77 9.30 3.34
CA LEU A 86 15.53 8.70 3.82
C LEU A 86 15.57 8.43 5.33
N ALA A 87 16.70 7.99 5.88
CA ALA A 87 16.85 7.71 7.30
C ALA A 87 16.80 8.98 8.17
N ALA A 88 17.31 10.09 7.65
CA ALA A 88 17.32 11.39 8.32
C ALA A 88 15.96 12.10 8.29
N GLU A 89 15.06 11.72 7.38
CA GLU A 89 13.76 12.37 7.23
C GLU A 89 12.82 12.03 8.41
N ARG A 90 11.85 12.91 8.65
CA ARG A 90 10.78 12.66 9.63
C ARG A 90 9.80 11.63 9.09
N LEU A 91 9.35 10.71 9.93
CA LEU A 91 8.40 9.66 9.55
C LEU A 91 7.10 10.24 8.95
N GLU A 92 6.65 11.38 9.45
CA GLU A 92 5.44 12.05 8.97
C GLU A 92 5.55 12.42 7.47
N GLU A 93 6.70 12.92 7.04
CA GLU A 93 6.94 13.27 5.63
C GLU A 93 7.01 12.02 4.73
N VAL A 94 7.61 10.93 5.24
CA VAL A 94 7.60 9.64 4.54
C VAL A 94 6.16 9.12 4.38
N LEU A 95 5.33 9.22 5.43
CA LEU A 95 3.92 8.81 5.37
C LEU A 95 3.08 9.67 4.43
N LYS A 96 3.34 10.99 4.36
CA LYS A 96 2.68 11.90 3.42
C LYS A 96 2.98 11.49 1.97
N LEU A 97 4.26 11.27 1.64
CA LEU A 97 4.64 10.89 0.29
C LEU A 97 4.17 9.48 -0.10
N TRP A 98 4.01 8.57 0.91
CA TRP A 98 3.46 7.23 0.73
C TRP A 98 1.94 7.20 0.56
N ALA A 99 1.25 8.30 0.92
CA ALA A 99 -0.21 8.34 0.96
C ALA A 99 -0.84 7.94 -0.39
N GLY A 100 -1.73 6.95 -0.36
CA GLY A 100 -2.35 6.37 -1.55
C GLY A 100 -1.84 4.98 -1.96
N LEU A 101 -0.60 4.59 -1.60
CA LEU A 101 -0.10 3.23 -1.86
C LEU A 101 -0.74 2.14 -0.98
N GLY A 102 -1.34 2.54 0.15
CA GLY A 102 -1.92 1.60 1.12
C GLY A 102 -0.88 0.83 1.95
N TYR A 103 -1.38 -0.04 2.86
CA TYR A 103 -0.52 -0.86 3.73
C TYR A 103 0.60 -0.06 4.41
N TYR A 104 0.24 1.00 5.10
CA TYR A 104 1.15 2.01 5.66
C TYR A 104 2.17 1.49 6.68
N ALA A 105 1.96 0.27 7.20
CA ALA A 105 2.99 -0.43 7.99
C ALA A 105 4.29 -0.61 7.18
N ARG A 106 4.19 -0.75 5.83
CA ARG A 106 5.35 -0.82 4.96
C ARG A 106 6.19 0.47 5.01
N ALA A 107 5.54 1.63 4.95
CA ALA A 107 6.24 2.91 5.02
C ALA A 107 6.94 3.11 6.38
N ARG A 108 6.29 2.73 7.48
CA ARG A 108 6.92 2.77 8.81
C ARG A 108 8.12 1.85 8.91
N ASN A 109 7.97 0.62 8.43
CA ASN A 109 9.05 -0.37 8.43
C ASN A 109 10.17 0.04 7.46
N LEU A 110 9.83 0.62 6.32
CA LEU A 110 10.80 1.17 5.36
C LEU A 110 11.65 2.26 6.02
N HIS A 111 11.04 3.21 6.71
CA HIS A 111 11.79 4.25 7.44
C HIS A 111 12.62 3.68 8.59
N ALA A 112 12.07 2.73 9.36
CA ALA A 112 12.83 2.05 10.43
C ALA A 112 14.00 1.23 9.88
N CYS A 113 13.83 0.57 8.72
CA CYS A 113 14.87 -0.16 8.02
C CYS A 113 15.99 0.77 7.53
N ALA A 114 15.65 1.90 6.91
CA ALA A 114 16.64 2.89 6.47
C ALA A 114 17.52 3.36 7.63
N ARG A 115 16.90 3.68 8.78
CA ARG A 115 17.63 4.05 9.98
C ARG A 115 18.53 2.93 10.51
N ALA A 116 18.03 1.69 10.52
CA ALA A 116 18.83 0.54 10.96
C ALA A 116 20.04 0.30 10.05
N VAL A 117 19.89 0.41 8.73
CA VAL A 117 21.00 0.27 7.77
C VAL A 117 22.05 1.37 7.99
N VAL A 118 21.62 2.61 8.19
CA VAL A 118 22.56 3.71 8.46
C VAL A 118 23.27 3.53 9.80
N GLN A 119 22.54 3.19 10.86
CA GLN A 119 23.07 3.08 12.21
C GLN A 119 23.95 1.86 12.44
N ASN A 120 23.57 0.70 11.87
CA ASN A 120 24.20 -0.58 12.18
C ASN A 120 25.12 -1.10 11.06
N HIS A 121 24.95 -0.58 9.84
CA HIS A 121 25.68 -1.05 8.65
C HIS A 121 26.36 0.09 7.87
N GLY A 122 26.50 1.28 8.48
CA GLY A 122 27.19 2.42 7.86
C GLY A 122 26.57 2.92 6.55
N GLY A 123 25.27 2.66 6.34
CA GLY A 123 24.54 3.06 5.12
C GLY A 123 24.63 2.06 3.96
N ALA A 124 25.32 0.94 4.12
CA ALA A 124 25.38 -0.13 3.13
C ALA A 124 24.47 -1.31 3.53
N PHE A 125 23.71 -1.85 2.58
CA PHE A 125 22.93 -3.06 2.84
C PHE A 125 23.84 -4.27 2.99
N PRO A 126 23.58 -5.17 3.96
CA PRO A 126 24.23 -6.47 4.00
C PRO A 126 23.82 -7.31 2.79
N ASP A 127 24.68 -8.25 2.38
CA ASP A 127 24.51 -9.02 1.15
C ASP A 127 24.02 -10.46 1.39
N THR A 128 23.87 -10.89 2.65
CA THR A 128 23.35 -12.21 3.01
C THR A 128 21.87 -12.18 3.38
N GLU A 129 21.13 -13.24 3.04
CA GLU A 129 19.72 -13.36 3.43
C GLU A 129 19.53 -13.28 4.95
N ALA A 130 20.45 -13.86 5.72
CA ALA A 130 20.37 -13.91 7.18
C ALA A 130 20.43 -12.50 7.82
N GLU A 131 21.37 -11.67 7.39
CA GLU A 131 21.52 -10.30 7.88
C GLU A 131 20.39 -9.41 7.36
N LEU A 132 19.99 -9.57 6.11
CA LEU A 132 18.85 -8.85 5.55
C LEU A 132 17.55 -9.15 6.31
N LEU A 133 17.31 -10.39 6.73
CA LEU A 133 16.14 -10.79 7.55
C LEU A 133 16.10 -10.13 8.92
N ALA A 134 17.25 -9.72 9.47
CA ALA A 134 17.34 -9.03 10.76
C ALA A 134 16.87 -7.57 10.66
N LEU A 135 16.76 -7.00 9.44
CA LEU A 135 16.35 -5.61 9.24
C LEU A 135 14.83 -5.43 9.39
N PRO A 136 14.37 -4.29 9.94
CA PRO A 136 12.95 -4.00 10.14
C PRO A 136 12.12 -4.12 8.85
N GLY A 137 11.08 -4.95 8.87
CA GLY A 137 10.13 -5.09 7.76
C GLY A 137 10.62 -5.88 6.55
N ILE A 138 11.82 -6.45 6.61
CA ILE A 138 12.33 -7.36 5.60
C ILE A 138 11.93 -8.80 5.98
N GLY A 139 11.08 -9.40 5.15
CA GLY A 139 10.71 -10.81 5.26
C GLY A 139 11.53 -11.70 4.32
N ALA A 140 11.35 -13.02 4.42
CA ALA A 140 12.10 -14.01 3.65
C ALA A 140 12.10 -13.74 2.13
N TYR A 141 10.97 -13.33 1.55
CA TYR A 141 10.90 -12.95 0.14
C TYR A 141 11.80 -11.75 -0.18
N THR A 142 11.68 -10.66 0.60
CA THR A 142 12.42 -9.42 0.35
C THR A 142 13.91 -9.60 0.58
N ALA A 143 14.32 -10.37 1.59
CA ALA A 143 15.71 -10.72 1.83
C ALA A 143 16.31 -11.48 0.64
N ALA A 144 15.63 -12.53 0.17
CA ALA A 144 16.08 -13.30 -0.99
C ALA A 144 16.10 -12.44 -2.27
N ALA A 145 15.14 -11.53 -2.46
CA ALA A 145 15.09 -10.65 -3.62
C ALA A 145 16.28 -9.66 -3.64
N ILE A 146 16.59 -9.03 -2.51
CA ILE A 146 17.73 -8.13 -2.40
C ILE A 146 19.05 -8.91 -2.59
N ALA A 147 19.22 -10.04 -1.89
CA ALA A 147 20.41 -10.87 -2.00
C ALA A 147 20.69 -11.33 -3.46
N ALA A 148 19.64 -11.78 -4.17
CA ALA A 148 19.79 -12.18 -5.56
C ALA A 148 20.00 -11.00 -6.49
N ILE A 149 19.12 -9.99 -6.46
CA ILE A 149 19.05 -8.94 -7.49
C ILE A 149 20.19 -7.92 -7.33
N ALA A 150 20.51 -7.53 -6.09
CA ALA A 150 21.51 -6.50 -5.84
C ALA A 150 22.93 -7.07 -5.68
N PHE A 151 23.06 -8.33 -5.23
CA PHE A 151 24.36 -8.90 -4.87
C PHE A 151 24.68 -10.20 -5.62
N ASP A 152 23.81 -10.63 -6.54
CA ASP A 152 23.92 -11.90 -7.31
C ASP A 152 24.15 -13.14 -6.43
N ARG A 153 23.67 -13.10 -5.19
CA ARG A 153 23.74 -14.24 -4.28
C ARG A 153 22.75 -15.31 -4.71
N LYS A 154 23.12 -16.58 -4.56
CA LYS A 154 22.27 -17.73 -4.86
C LYS A 154 21.07 -17.80 -3.91
N ALA A 155 20.06 -16.97 -4.15
CA ALA A 155 18.85 -16.84 -3.37
C ALA A 155 17.60 -16.96 -4.26
N SER A 156 16.50 -17.44 -3.69
CA SER A 156 15.25 -17.70 -4.42
C SER A 156 14.09 -16.92 -3.82
N PRO A 157 13.78 -15.72 -4.30
CA PRO A 157 12.60 -14.98 -3.89
C PRO A 157 11.34 -15.63 -4.47
N VAL A 158 10.46 -16.15 -3.61
CA VAL A 158 9.22 -16.80 -4.06
C VAL A 158 8.02 -15.93 -3.72
N ASP A 159 7.52 -15.19 -4.71
CA ASP A 159 6.26 -14.44 -4.66
C ASP A 159 5.09 -15.25 -5.22
N GLY A 160 3.89 -14.66 -5.27
CA GLY A 160 2.71 -15.32 -5.83
C GLY A 160 2.80 -15.65 -7.34
N ASN A 161 3.66 -14.97 -8.09
CA ASN A 161 3.93 -15.29 -9.49
C ASN A 161 4.82 -16.53 -9.58
N ILE A 162 5.89 -16.55 -8.81
CA ILE A 162 6.83 -17.67 -8.75
C ILE A 162 6.17 -18.90 -8.15
N GLU A 163 5.34 -18.76 -7.07
CA GLU A 163 4.50 -19.86 -6.56
C GLU A 163 3.67 -20.50 -7.67
N ARG A 164 3.06 -19.70 -8.55
CA ARG A 164 2.26 -20.19 -9.67
C ARG A 164 3.09 -20.87 -10.75
N VAL A 165 4.23 -20.28 -11.13
CA VAL A 165 5.13 -20.84 -12.14
C VAL A 165 5.64 -22.21 -11.70
N ILE A 166 6.16 -22.29 -10.48
CA ILE A 166 6.71 -23.55 -9.92
C ILE A 166 5.61 -24.60 -9.71
N ALA A 167 4.45 -24.19 -9.17
CA ALA A 167 3.33 -25.11 -8.98
C ALA A 167 2.87 -25.73 -10.31
N ARG A 168 2.92 -24.98 -11.43
CA ARG A 168 2.59 -25.46 -12.76
C ARG A 168 3.69 -26.32 -13.38
N LEU A 169 4.95 -25.88 -13.24
CA LEU A 169 6.10 -26.58 -13.80
C LEU A 169 6.16 -28.03 -13.29
N TYR A 170 5.93 -28.22 -11.97
CA TYR A 170 6.00 -29.52 -11.31
C TYR A 170 4.63 -30.14 -10.99
N ALA A 171 3.52 -29.51 -11.32
CA ALA A 171 2.15 -29.89 -10.99
C ALA A 171 1.98 -30.22 -9.50
N VAL A 172 2.31 -29.26 -8.62
CA VAL A 172 2.24 -29.42 -7.16
C VAL A 172 0.77 -29.51 -6.72
N GLU A 173 0.31 -30.71 -6.36
CA GLU A 173 -1.09 -30.99 -6.04
C GLU A 173 -1.52 -30.48 -4.65
N GLN A 174 -0.60 -30.42 -3.70
CA GLN A 174 -0.91 -29.94 -2.35
C GLN A 174 -1.36 -28.48 -2.39
N PRO A 175 -2.51 -28.13 -1.79
CA PRO A 175 -3.00 -26.73 -1.78
C PRO A 175 -2.11 -25.78 -0.98
N LEU A 176 -2.10 -24.50 -1.42
CA LEU A 176 -1.58 -23.40 -0.62
C LEU A 176 -2.49 -23.17 0.60
N PRO A 177 -1.92 -22.84 1.77
CA PRO A 177 -0.53 -22.49 2.04
C PRO A 177 0.38 -23.69 2.35
N GLY A 178 -0.13 -24.91 2.49
CA GLY A 178 0.62 -26.10 2.91
C GLY A 178 1.79 -26.46 1.98
N SER A 179 1.65 -26.23 0.69
CA SER A 179 2.69 -26.50 -0.32
C SER A 179 3.83 -25.47 -0.39
N LYS A 180 3.78 -24.38 0.36
CA LYS A 180 4.83 -23.32 0.27
C LYS A 180 6.26 -23.83 0.52
N PRO A 181 6.54 -24.69 1.51
CA PRO A 181 7.89 -25.23 1.71
C PRO A 181 8.38 -26.04 0.49
N GLN A 182 7.53 -26.88 -0.09
CA GLN A 182 7.87 -27.66 -1.28
C GLN A 182 8.14 -26.75 -2.48
N ILE A 183 7.29 -25.74 -2.71
CA ILE A 183 7.47 -24.79 -3.82
C ILE A 183 8.78 -24.01 -3.68
N ARG A 184 9.15 -23.60 -2.45
CA ARG A 184 10.42 -22.91 -2.19
C ARG A 184 11.63 -23.81 -2.49
N ALA A 185 11.60 -25.06 -2.04
CA ALA A 185 12.67 -26.01 -2.31
C ALA A 185 12.85 -26.26 -3.81
N LEU A 186 11.74 -26.44 -4.55
CA LEU A 186 11.76 -26.60 -6.00
C LEU A 186 12.27 -25.34 -6.72
N ALA A 187 11.87 -24.16 -6.28
CA ALA A 187 12.36 -22.89 -6.84
C ALA A 187 13.87 -22.72 -6.59
N ALA A 188 14.34 -23.01 -5.38
CA ALA A 188 15.75 -22.93 -5.02
C ALA A 188 16.64 -23.88 -5.84
N SER A 189 16.14 -25.07 -6.16
CA SER A 189 16.89 -26.05 -6.98
C SER A 189 17.12 -25.60 -8.43
N LEU A 190 16.39 -24.58 -8.89
CA LEU A 190 16.51 -24.02 -10.25
C LEU A 190 17.47 -22.82 -10.32
N VAL A 191 17.86 -22.23 -9.19
CA VAL A 191 18.72 -21.03 -9.18
C VAL A 191 20.12 -21.38 -9.67
N PRO A 192 20.62 -20.74 -10.74
CA PRO A 192 21.96 -20.99 -11.24
C PRO A 192 23.04 -20.42 -10.32
N GLU A 193 24.30 -20.86 -10.48
CA GLU A 193 25.44 -20.37 -9.70
C GLU A 193 25.82 -18.92 -10.04
N THR A 194 25.52 -18.47 -11.24
CA THR A 194 25.79 -17.11 -11.73
C THR A 194 24.51 -16.53 -12.32
N ARG A 195 24.38 -15.22 -12.32
CA ARG A 195 23.18 -14.51 -12.81
C ARG A 195 21.92 -14.86 -11.98
N ALA A 196 22.08 -15.09 -10.67
CA ALA A 196 20.96 -15.39 -9.78
C ALA A 196 19.96 -14.22 -9.73
N GLY A 197 20.43 -12.98 -9.79
CA GLY A 197 19.61 -11.77 -9.86
C GLY A 197 18.79 -11.69 -11.15
N ASP A 198 19.40 -11.99 -12.30
CA ASP A 198 18.69 -12.08 -13.58
C ASP A 198 17.65 -13.20 -13.57
N PHE A 199 18.02 -14.36 -13.01
CA PHE A 199 17.11 -15.50 -12.90
C PHE A 199 15.89 -15.18 -12.03
N ALA A 200 16.08 -14.52 -10.88
CA ALA A 200 14.99 -14.07 -10.01
C ALA A 200 14.03 -13.13 -10.76
N GLN A 201 14.57 -12.12 -11.46
CA GLN A 201 13.79 -11.19 -12.26
C GLN A 201 13.10 -11.87 -13.45
N ALA A 202 13.77 -12.84 -14.10
CA ALA A 202 13.21 -13.64 -15.19
C ALA A 202 12.00 -14.46 -14.73
N MET A 203 12.06 -15.07 -13.56
CA MET A 203 10.93 -15.79 -12.94
C MET A 203 9.74 -14.89 -12.68
N MET A 204 10.00 -13.67 -12.15
CA MET A 204 8.96 -12.66 -11.94
C MET A 204 8.32 -12.24 -13.27
N ASP A 205 9.13 -12.01 -14.31
CA ASP A 205 8.66 -11.61 -15.63
C ASP A 205 7.86 -12.72 -16.31
N LEU A 206 8.36 -13.95 -16.27
CA LEU A 206 7.65 -15.13 -16.80
C LEU A 206 6.25 -15.25 -16.18
N GLY A 207 6.16 -15.12 -14.84
CA GLY A 207 4.89 -15.16 -14.14
C GLY A 207 3.96 -13.98 -14.44
N ALA A 208 4.52 -12.79 -14.65
CA ALA A 208 3.74 -11.59 -14.93
C ALA A 208 3.24 -11.49 -16.36
N THR A 209 3.96 -12.04 -17.34
CA THR A 209 3.68 -11.84 -18.78
C THR A 209 3.15 -13.07 -19.50
N LEU A 210 3.75 -14.24 -19.29
CA LEU A 210 3.39 -15.48 -20.01
C LEU A 210 2.59 -16.45 -19.15
N CYS A 211 3.11 -16.81 -17.97
CA CYS A 211 2.47 -17.78 -17.08
C CYS A 211 1.39 -17.10 -16.20
N THR A 212 0.45 -16.39 -16.83
CA THR A 212 -0.62 -15.64 -16.18
C THR A 212 -1.64 -16.55 -15.49
N PRO A 213 -2.42 -16.06 -14.49
CA PRO A 213 -3.40 -16.88 -13.76
C PRO A 213 -4.44 -17.54 -14.68
N LYS A 214 -4.93 -16.78 -15.68
CA LYS A 214 -5.90 -17.26 -16.68
C LYS A 214 -5.28 -17.12 -18.06
N LYS A 215 -5.59 -18.05 -18.95
CA LYS A 215 -5.14 -18.08 -20.36
C LYS A 215 -3.62 -17.85 -20.49
N PRO A 216 -2.76 -18.66 -19.83
CA PRO A 216 -1.32 -18.51 -19.94
C PRO A 216 -0.87 -18.77 -21.40
N ALA A 217 0.11 -17.97 -21.86
CA ALA A 217 0.66 -18.08 -23.20
C ALA A 217 1.71 -19.21 -23.28
N CYS A 218 1.30 -20.46 -23.03
CA CYS A 218 2.20 -21.61 -22.91
C CYS A 218 3.02 -21.89 -24.16
N ALA A 219 2.51 -21.58 -25.36
CA ALA A 219 3.25 -21.77 -26.61
C ALA A 219 4.51 -20.90 -26.73
N LEU A 220 4.54 -19.74 -26.04
CA LEU A 220 5.67 -18.81 -26.03
C LEU A 220 6.59 -19.00 -24.81
N CYS A 221 6.24 -19.95 -23.93
CA CYS A 221 6.95 -20.14 -22.66
C CYS A 221 8.27 -20.89 -22.88
N PRO A 222 9.42 -20.40 -22.36
CA PRO A 222 10.70 -21.10 -22.47
C PRO A 222 10.69 -22.46 -21.76
N TRP A 223 9.74 -22.68 -20.87
CA TRP A 223 9.53 -23.95 -20.15
C TRP A 223 8.31 -24.74 -20.65
N ASN A 224 7.90 -24.49 -21.90
CA ASN A 224 6.79 -25.21 -22.51
C ASN A 224 6.97 -26.73 -22.38
N GLU A 225 8.11 -27.27 -22.89
CA GLU A 225 8.38 -28.71 -22.91
C GLU A 225 8.48 -29.36 -21.53
N PRO A 226 9.21 -28.82 -20.52
CA PRO A 226 9.31 -29.46 -19.21
C PRO A 226 8.08 -29.27 -18.33
N CYS A 227 7.11 -28.40 -18.68
CA CYS A 227 5.99 -28.06 -17.81
C CYS A 227 4.95 -29.19 -17.69
N VAL A 228 4.85 -29.79 -16.50
CA VAL A 228 3.95 -30.93 -16.25
C VAL A 228 2.47 -30.53 -16.35
N ALA A 229 2.06 -29.41 -15.75
CA ALA A 229 0.67 -28.97 -15.80
C ALA A 229 0.21 -28.63 -17.24
N ARG A 230 1.10 -28.08 -18.07
CA ARG A 230 0.81 -27.85 -19.48
C ARG A 230 0.58 -29.16 -20.22
N LYS A 231 1.42 -30.18 -20.00
CA LYS A 231 1.26 -31.50 -20.61
C LYS A 231 -0.05 -32.18 -20.21
N ARG A 232 -0.52 -31.91 -18.99
CA ARG A 232 -1.83 -32.39 -18.52
C ARG A 232 -3.01 -31.57 -19.06
N GLY A 233 -2.80 -30.35 -19.53
CA GLY A 233 -3.85 -29.45 -19.96
C GLY A 233 -4.59 -28.73 -18.81
N ASP A 234 -4.14 -28.87 -17.56
CA ASP A 234 -4.81 -28.36 -16.35
C ASP A 234 -4.08 -27.20 -15.65
N GLN A 235 -3.18 -26.51 -16.37
CA GLN A 235 -2.33 -25.44 -15.85
C GLN A 235 -3.10 -24.30 -15.13
N GLU A 236 -4.33 -24.03 -15.53
CA GLU A 236 -5.12 -22.95 -14.88
C GLU A 236 -5.60 -23.30 -13.47
N THR A 237 -5.58 -24.57 -13.13
CA THR A 237 -6.00 -25.05 -11.81
C THR A 237 -4.89 -24.89 -10.74
N PHE A 238 -3.65 -24.63 -11.16
CA PHE A 238 -2.49 -24.44 -10.27
C PHE A 238 -2.15 -22.96 -10.05
N PRO A 239 -1.67 -22.57 -8.84
CA PRO A 239 -1.56 -23.42 -7.64
C PRO A 239 -2.93 -23.75 -7.06
N ARG A 240 -3.10 -24.95 -6.53
CA ARG A 240 -4.28 -25.35 -5.74
C ARG A 240 -4.37 -24.43 -4.52
N LYS A 241 -5.59 -24.05 -4.11
CA LYS A 241 -5.80 -23.14 -2.98
C LYS A 241 -6.89 -23.67 -2.08
N THR A 242 -6.65 -23.64 -0.77
CA THR A 242 -7.73 -23.81 0.19
C THR A 242 -8.69 -22.61 0.11
N PRO A 243 -10.03 -22.83 0.13
CA PRO A 243 -10.98 -21.74 0.19
C PRO A 243 -10.67 -20.78 1.36
N LYS A 244 -10.69 -19.48 1.09
CA LYS A 244 -10.45 -18.47 2.11
C LYS A 244 -11.75 -18.14 2.83
N ALA A 245 -11.74 -18.16 4.16
CA ALA A 245 -12.86 -17.66 4.94
C ALA A 245 -13.06 -16.16 4.68
N GLU A 246 -14.30 -15.74 4.44
CA GLU A 246 -14.63 -14.32 4.32
C GLU A 246 -14.60 -13.66 5.70
N GLY A 247 -13.99 -12.48 5.77
CA GLY A 247 -13.97 -11.68 6.99
C GLY A 247 -15.37 -11.14 7.30
N ARG A 248 -15.76 -11.14 8.57
CA ARG A 248 -17.06 -10.58 9.01
C ARG A 248 -17.10 -9.07 8.82
N LEU A 249 -18.23 -8.54 8.36
CA LEU A 249 -18.47 -7.11 8.19
C LEU A 249 -18.29 -6.38 9.52
N ARG A 250 -17.59 -5.24 9.50
CA ARG A 250 -17.50 -4.29 10.61
C ARG A 250 -18.21 -2.99 10.24
N ARG A 251 -18.77 -2.35 11.25
CA ARG A 251 -19.46 -1.06 11.13
C ARG A 251 -18.91 -0.04 12.12
N GLY A 252 -19.16 1.24 11.84
CA GLY A 252 -18.80 2.33 12.73
C GLY A 252 -19.33 3.66 12.23
N ALA A 253 -19.03 4.73 12.98
CA ALA A 253 -19.34 6.10 12.59
C ALA A 253 -18.04 6.91 12.39
N ALA A 254 -18.08 7.90 11.49
CA ALA A 254 -17.05 8.88 11.28
C ALA A 254 -17.63 10.29 11.42
N PHE A 255 -16.88 11.19 12.08
CA PHE A 255 -17.31 12.55 12.43
C PHE A 255 -16.47 13.56 11.67
N VAL A 256 -17.04 14.23 10.69
CA VAL A 256 -16.37 15.25 9.87
C VAL A 256 -16.78 16.62 10.42
N VAL A 257 -15.85 17.30 11.05
CA VAL A 257 -16.05 18.65 11.59
C VAL A 257 -15.25 19.65 10.79
N THR A 258 -15.91 20.67 10.28
CA THR A 258 -15.27 21.78 9.59
C THR A 258 -15.49 23.08 10.32
N ARG A 259 -14.47 23.94 10.36
CA ARG A 259 -14.61 25.33 10.79
C ARG A 259 -15.17 26.19 9.63
N ALA A 260 -15.57 27.42 9.95
CA ALA A 260 -16.07 28.35 8.94
C ALA A 260 -14.99 28.73 7.90
N ASP A 261 -13.70 28.76 8.28
CA ASP A 261 -12.53 28.95 7.42
C ASP A 261 -12.19 27.74 6.53
N GLY A 262 -12.95 26.65 6.64
CA GLY A 262 -12.74 25.41 5.89
C GLY A 262 -11.77 24.41 6.53
N ALA A 263 -11.14 24.74 7.66
CA ALA A 263 -10.24 23.83 8.36
C ALA A 263 -10.99 22.57 8.85
N LEU A 264 -10.34 21.42 8.76
CA LEU A 264 -10.87 20.09 9.11
C LEU A 264 -10.30 19.60 10.43
N LEU A 265 -11.17 19.08 11.31
CA LEU A 265 -10.74 18.47 12.57
C LEU A 265 -10.24 17.05 12.32
N VAL A 266 -9.00 16.78 12.78
CA VAL A 266 -8.37 15.48 12.63
C VAL A 266 -7.64 15.05 13.91
N ARG A 267 -7.30 13.77 13.97
CA ARG A 267 -6.39 13.21 14.96
C ARG A 267 -5.41 12.23 14.32
N THR A 268 -4.31 11.97 15.01
CA THR A 268 -3.38 10.90 14.64
C THR A 268 -3.81 9.60 15.34
N ARG A 269 -3.91 8.52 14.60
CA ARG A 269 -4.20 7.19 15.15
C ARG A 269 -3.08 6.71 16.07
N PRO A 270 -3.37 5.83 17.03
CA PRO A 270 -2.36 5.24 17.91
C PRO A 270 -1.20 4.57 17.14
N ASP A 271 -0.09 4.37 17.81
CA ASP A 271 1.13 3.79 17.23
C ASP A 271 0.98 2.33 16.79
N LYS A 272 -0.01 1.63 17.34
CA LYS A 272 -0.29 0.20 17.06
C LYS A 272 -1.68 0.02 16.46
N GLY A 273 -1.86 -1.06 15.73
CA GLY A 273 -3.15 -1.45 15.16
C GLY A 273 -3.34 -1.03 13.70
N LEU A 274 -4.57 -1.17 13.22
CA LEU A 274 -4.95 -0.87 11.84
C LEU A 274 -4.76 0.63 11.53
N LEU A 275 -4.07 0.97 10.43
CA LEU A 275 -3.80 2.34 10.00
C LEU A 275 -3.04 3.17 11.06
N ALA A 276 -2.20 2.54 11.88
CA ALA A 276 -1.44 3.18 12.95
C ALA A 276 -0.65 4.41 12.44
N ARG A 277 -0.59 5.48 13.26
CA ARG A 277 0.06 6.78 12.99
C ARG A 277 -0.44 7.55 11.78
N MET A 278 -1.49 7.06 11.11
CA MET A 278 -2.14 7.80 10.03
C MET A 278 -3.06 8.87 10.58
N THR A 279 -3.28 9.91 9.79
CA THR A 279 -4.28 10.94 10.10
C THR A 279 -5.68 10.41 9.80
N GLU A 280 -6.63 10.66 10.69
CA GLU A 280 -8.03 10.34 10.51
C GLU A 280 -8.94 11.46 11.00
N VAL A 281 -10.16 11.55 10.46
CA VAL A 281 -11.25 12.24 11.16
C VAL A 281 -11.66 11.42 12.38
N PRO A 282 -12.18 12.00 13.46
CA PRO A 282 -12.66 11.22 14.61
C PRO A 282 -13.63 10.10 14.18
N THR A 283 -13.45 8.91 14.73
CA THR A 283 -14.33 7.74 14.45
C THR A 283 -14.63 6.99 15.73
N THR A 284 -15.73 6.20 15.72
CA THR A 284 -15.96 5.15 16.71
C THR A 284 -15.00 3.99 16.51
N GLN A 285 -15.00 3.01 17.40
CA GLN A 285 -14.43 1.69 17.11
C GLN A 285 -15.23 1.01 15.98
N TRP A 286 -14.55 0.19 15.17
CA TRP A 286 -15.15 -0.54 14.07
C TRP A 286 -15.42 -1.99 14.52
N THR A 287 -16.68 -2.27 14.86
CA THR A 287 -17.10 -3.53 15.46
C THR A 287 -18.15 -4.25 14.60
N HIS A 288 -18.47 -5.48 14.95
CA HIS A 288 -19.53 -6.25 14.27
C HIS A 288 -20.91 -5.86 14.77
N ASP A 289 -20.97 -5.42 16.02
CA ASP A 289 -22.16 -5.07 16.82
C ASP A 289 -22.33 -3.55 16.99
N PHE A 290 -21.86 -2.78 16.02
CA PHE A 290 -21.97 -1.33 16.03
C PHE A 290 -23.44 -0.88 16.10
N ASP A 291 -23.76 -0.06 17.09
CA ASP A 291 -25.05 0.57 17.27
C ASP A 291 -25.02 2.02 16.76
N GLU A 292 -25.76 2.28 15.68
CA GLU A 292 -25.88 3.61 15.09
C GLU A 292 -26.63 4.58 15.99
N VAL A 293 -27.59 4.11 16.81
CA VAL A 293 -28.41 4.98 17.68
C VAL A 293 -27.53 5.71 18.69
N ASN A 294 -26.54 5.02 19.23
CA ASN A 294 -25.61 5.58 20.21
C ASN A 294 -24.33 6.18 19.57
N ALA A 295 -24.23 6.26 18.24
CA ALA A 295 -23.02 6.73 17.56
C ALA A 295 -22.57 8.14 18.00
N LEU A 296 -23.52 9.06 18.18
CA LEU A 296 -23.24 10.45 18.54
C LEU A 296 -22.67 10.62 19.96
N THR A 297 -22.80 9.65 20.85
CA THR A 297 -22.15 9.70 22.18
C THR A 297 -20.62 9.67 22.08
N HIS A 298 -20.09 9.19 20.96
CA HIS A 298 -18.67 9.15 20.65
C HIS A 298 -18.18 10.34 19.82
N ALA A 299 -19.07 11.28 19.50
CA ALA A 299 -18.69 12.48 18.75
C ALA A 299 -17.71 13.36 19.56
N PRO A 300 -16.77 14.05 18.91
CA PRO A 300 -15.85 14.93 19.64
C PRO A 300 -16.60 16.06 20.34
N ILE A 301 -16.24 16.31 21.62
CA ILE A 301 -16.77 17.43 22.39
C ILE A 301 -15.99 18.68 21.96
N LEU A 302 -16.71 19.64 21.39
CA LEU A 302 -16.15 20.88 20.88
C LEU A 302 -16.52 22.04 21.84
N SER A 303 -15.57 22.89 22.17
CA SER A 303 -15.79 24.06 23.00
C SER A 303 -15.46 25.33 22.22
N SER A 304 -16.42 26.23 22.11
CA SER A 304 -16.14 27.61 21.66
C SER A 304 -15.58 28.44 22.81
N PRO A 305 -14.60 29.35 22.57
CA PRO A 305 -14.19 30.31 23.59
C PRO A 305 -15.39 31.20 23.98
N PRO A 306 -15.49 31.65 25.22
CA PRO A 306 -16.49 32.63 25.60
C PRO A 306 -16.34 33.86 24.72
N PRO A 307 -17.44 34.54 24.32
CA PRO A 307 -17.36 35.77 23.55
C PRO A 307 -16.45 36.75 24.30
N LEU A 308 -15.52 37.39 23.53
CA LEU A 308 -14.68 38.43 24.11
C LEU A 308 -15.62 39.48 24.70
N ARG A 309 -15.61 39.67 26.04
CA ARG A 309 -16.29 40.75 26.68
C ARG A 309 -15.82 42.05 26.01
N GLY A 310 -16.70 42.65 25.24
CA GLY A 310 -16.48 43.99 24.73
C GLY A 310 -16.08 44.86 25.93
N ARG A 311 -14.97 45.59 25.83
CA ARG A 311 -14.64 46.65 26.79
C ARG A 311 -15.87 47.51 26.90
N SER A 312 -16.52 47.49 28.08
CA SER A 312 -17.60 48.42 28.38
C SER A 312 -17.02 49.83 28.31
N ALA A 313 -17.61 50.66 27.45
CA ALA A 313 -17.34 52.10 27.38
C ALA A 313 -17.86 52.74 28.67
N SER A 314 -17.10 52.65 29.78
CA SER A 314 -17.39 53.32 31.06
C SER A 314 -16.16 53.95 31.67
N GLU A 315 -15.31 54.61 30.87
CA GLU A 315 -14.29 55.53 31.38
C GLU A 315 -14.26 56.82 30.55
N ALA A 316 -15.41 57.50 30.47
CA ALA A 316 -15.43 58.89 30.03
C ALA A 316 -16.68 59.57 30.61
N ARG A 317 -16.66 59.94 31.87
CA ARG A 317 -17.32 61.10 32.43
C ARG A 317 -17.22 61.10 33.95
N ARG A 318 -16.15 61.62 34.46
CA ARG A 318 -16.13 62.33 35.73
C ARG A 318 -15.78 63.78 35.41
N GLU A 319 -16.82 64.63 35.38
CA GLU A 319 -16.73 65.99 35.79
C GLU A 319 -18.13 66.65 35.75
N GLY A 320 -18.56 67.15 36.91
CA GLY A 320 -19.47 68.30 36.97
C GLY A 320 -20.93 68.06 37.37
N GLY A 321 -21.30 68.41 38.64
CA GLY A 321 -22.52 69.20 38.84
C GLY A 321 -23.66 68.62 39.70
N LYS A 322 -23.65 68.93 41.01
CA LYS A 322 -24.78 69.38 41.90
C LYS A 322 -26.16 68.65 41.88
N ARG A 323 -26.45 68.11 43.09
CA ARG A 323 -27.71 67.99 43.80
C ARG A 323 -29.04 68.39 43.12
N GLN A 324 -29.98 67.38 43.15
CA GLN A 324 -31.34 67.64 43.61
C GLN A 324 -32.02 66.31 44.08
N ARG A 325 -32.64 66.35 45.25
CA ARG A 325 -33.47 65.28 45.85
C ARG A 325 -34.77 65.22 45.09
N GLN A 326 -35.23 64.03 44.67
CA GLN A 326 -36.67 63.74 44.58
C GLN A 326 -36.93 62.20 44.56
N SER A 327 -37.83 61.79 45.38
CA SER A 327 -38.81 60.68 45.39
C SER A 327 -38.36 59.29 44.91
N VAL A 328 -38.40 58.38 45.87
CA VAL A 328 -38.33 56.92 45.74
C VAL A 328 -39.53 56.43 44.98
N GLN A 329 -39.35 56.01 43.72
CA GLN A 329 -40.25 55.08 43.05
C GLN A 329 -39.57 53.73 42.96
N HIS A 330 -40.23 52.69 43.51
CA HIS A 330 -39.84 51.31 43.41
C HIS A 330 -39.88 50.89 41.94
N SER A 331 -38.68 50.71 41.33
CA SER A 331 -38.56 50.05 40.05
C SER A 331 -38.51 48.54 40.29
N PRO A 332 -39.15 47.72 39.45
CA PRO A 332 -39.07 46.29 39.52
C PRO A 332 -37.61 45.80 39.39
N PRO A 333 -37.24 44.65 40.02
CA PRO A 333 -35.89 44.12 39.93
C PRO A 333 -35.53 43.86 38.48
N PRO A 334 -34.23 44.09 38.09
CA PRO A 334 -33.76 43.82 36.74
C PRO A 334 -33.97 42.35 36.43
N PRO A 335 -34.33 42.03 35.17
CA PRO A 335 -34.46 40.61 34.75
C PRO A 335 -33.12 39.90 35.00
N PRO A 336 -33.14 38.62 35.34
CA PRO A 336 -31.93 37.83 35.54
C PRO A 336 -31.04 37.94 34.29
N PRO A 337 -29.73 38.01 34.43
CA PRO A 337 -28.82 38.08 33.28
C PRO A 337 -29.14 36.89 32.34
N PRO A 338 -29.13 37.08 31.04
CA PRO A 338 -29.32 35.95 30.11
C PRO A 338 -28.33 34.89 30.47
N GLN A 339 -28.88 33.70 30.83
CA GLN A 339 -28.06 32.51 31.05
C GLN A 339 -27.21 32.35 29.80
N GLY A 340 -25.87 32.43 29.99
CA GLY A 340 -24.90 32.44 28.90
C GLY A 340 -25.23 31.36 27.91
N GLY A 341 -25.59 31.78 26.72
CA GLY A 341 -25.87 30.90 25.62
C GLY A 341 -24.69 29.93 25.46
N ARG A 342 -24.92 28.67 25.73
CA ARG A 342 -24.16 27.62 25.06
C ARG A 342 -24.42 27.86 23.58
N GLU A 343 -23.52 28.61 22.90
CA GLU A 343 -23.52 28.64 21.46
C GLU A 343 -23.43 27.18 21.00
N SER A 344 -24.53 26.71 20.48
CA SER A 344 -24.72 25.34 20.05
C SER A 344 -23.64 25.03 19.01
N ILE A 345 -22.81 24.06 19.31
CA ILE A 345 -22.12 23.25 18.30
C ILE A 345 -23.17 23.02 17.21
N GLY A 346 -22.88 23.43 15.97
CA GLY A 346 -23.81 23.18 14.86
C GLY A 346 -24.27 21.74 14.92
N ALA A 347 -25.61 21.53 14.89
CA ALA A 347 -26.18 20.20 15.08
C ALA A 347 -25.47 19.17 14.19
N TRP A 348 -25.21 17.99 14.72
CA TRP A 348 -24.68 16.88 13.94
C TRP A 348 -25.70 16.47 12.88
N HIS A 349 -25.31 16.49 11.63
CA HIS A 349 -26.11 16.05 10.50
C HIS A 349 -25.60 14.72 9.98
N ARG A 350 -26.46 13.70 9.97
CA ARG A 350 -26.15 12.44 9.29
C ARG A 350 -26.13 12.65 7.79
N VAL A 351 -25.03 12.30 7.15
CA VAL A 351 -24.89 12.38 5.69
C VAL A 351 -25.60 11.15 5.10
N PRO A 352 -26.49 11.31 4.10
CA PRO A 352 -27.16 10.18 3.47
C PRO A 352 -26.19 9.18 2.83
N GLY A 353 -26.49 7.88 2.93
CA GLY A 353 -25.64 6.81 2.41
C GLY A 353 -24.59 6.31 3.41
N LEU A 354 -23.71 5.44 2.94
CA LEU A 354 -22.63 4.81 3.70
C LEU A 354 -21.33 4.88 2.93
N VAL A 355 -20.21 5.01 3.65
CA VAL A 355 -18.89 4.84 3.07
C VAL A 355 -18.46 3.39 3.24
N THR A 356 -18.30 2.67 2.13
CA THR A 356 -17.86 1.29 2.11
C THR A 356 -16.38 1.19 1.77
N HIS A 357 -15.67 0.31 2.48
CA HIS A 357 -14.27 0.01 2.23
C HIS A 357 -13.98 -1.46 2.53
N VAL A 358 -13.16 -2.11 1.70
CA VAL A 358 -12.76 -3.50 1.92
C VAL A 358 -11.30 -3.52 2.33
N PHE A 359 -11.04 -3.95 3.55
CA PHE A 359 -9.70 -4.30 4.02
C PHE A 359 -9.37 -5.75 3.64
N THR A 360 -8.11 -6.13 3.73
CA THR A 360 -7.66 -7.50 3.38
C THR A 360 -8.39 -8.59 4.18
N HIS A 361 -8.82 -8.28 5.41
CA HIS A 361 -9.38 -9.25 6.34
C HIS A 361 -10.86 -9.06 6.64
N PHE A 362 -11.44 -7.91 6.30
CA PHE A 362 -12.86 -7.63 6.54
C PHE A 362 -13.37 -6.47 5.68
N PRO A 363 -14.65 -6.47 5.31
CA PRO A 363 -15.35 -5.30 4.79
C PRO A 363 -15.71 -4.34 5.94
N LEU A 364 -15.79 -3.04 5.63
CA LEU A 364 -16.15 -1.95 6.54
C LEU A 364 -17.24 -1.08 5.94
N GLU A 365 -18.22 -0.73 6.76
CA GLU A 365 -19.24 0.30 6.48
C GLU A 365 -19.18 1.40 7.53
N LEU A 366 -19.13 2.65 7.10
CA LEU A 366 -19.13 3.82 7.99
C LEU A 366 -20.33 4.71 7.71
N VAL A 367 -21.10 4.99 8.75
CA VAL A 367 -22.05 6.11 8.79
C VAL A 367 -21.24 7.39 8.97
N VAL A 368 -21.57 8.45 8.24
CA VAL A 368 -20.85 9.72 8.30
C VAL A 368 -21.75 10.79 8.91
N TYR A 369 -21.25 11.45 9.93
CA TYR A 369 -21.84 12.65 10.51
C TYR A 369 -20.98 13.86 10.20
N ARG A 370 -21.61 14.98 9.88
CA ARG A 370 -20.93 16.25 9.68
C ARG A 370 -21.43 17.31 10.64
N ALA A 371 -20.53 18.18 11.08
CA ALA A 371 -20.85 19.39 11.82
C ALA A 371 -20.00 20.57 11.32
N ARG A 372 -20.50 21.79 11.45
CA ARG A 372 -19.78 23.03 11.18
C ARG A 372 -19.69 23.85 12.45
N VAL A 373 -18.52 24.44 12.71
CA VAL A 373 -18.24 25.23 13.90
C VAL A 373 -17.62 26.59 13.53
N SER A 374 -17.62 27.52 14.48
CA SER A 374 -16.97 28.83 14.30
C SER A 374 -15.45 28.72 14.24
N ASP A 375 -14.79 29.73 13.63
CA ASP A 375 -13.33 29.74 13.44
C ASP A 375 -12.55 29.78 14.76
N GLY A 376 -13.13 30.34 15.81
CA GLY A 376 -12.55 30.36 17.17
C GLY A 376 -12.61 29.03 17.92
N THR A 377 -13.26 27.99 17.37
CA THR A 377 -13.40 26.71 18.05
C THR A 377 -12.04 26.02 18.24
N ARG A 378 -11.68 25.70 19.48
CA ARG A 378 -10.45 25.00 19.82
C ARG A 378 -10.57 23.51 19.52
N ALA A 379 -9.47 22.91 19.05
CA ALA A 379 -9.42 21.47 18.86
C ALA A 379 -9.45 20.75 20.24
N PRO A 380 -10.22 19.66 20.36
CA PRO A 380 -10.18 18.81 21.57
C PRO A 380 -8.78 18.22 21.81
N LYS A 381 -8.51 17.81 23.06
CA LYS A 381 -7.24 17.17 23.41
C LYS A 381 -6.94 15.98 22.47
N GLY A 382 -5.72 15.96 21.94
CA GLY A 382 -5.28 14.90 21.01
C GLY A 382 -5.77 15.07 19.58
N MET A 383 -6.46 16.18 19.25
CA MET A 383 -6.90 16.52 17.90
C MET A 383 -6.25 17.84 17.45
N ARG A 384 -6.28 18.12 16.16
CA ARG A 384 -5.79 19.36 15.55
C ARG A 384 -6.67 19.78 14.37
N TRP A 385 -6.64 21.05 14.07
CA TRP A 385 -7.19 21.58 12.84
C TRP A 385 -6.11 21.52 11.74
N ILE A 386 -6.50 21.14 10.54
CA ILE A 386 -5.68 21.28 9.34
C ILE A 386 -6.37 22.23 8.38
N ALA A 387 -5.61 23.09 7.74
CA ALA A 387 -6.14 24.04 6.77
C ALA A 387 -6.70 23.33 5.52
N ALA A 388 -7.62 23.97 4.81
CA ALA A 388 -8.31 23.36 3.67
C ALA A 388 -7.33 22.97 2.54
N ASP A 389 -6.31 23.76 2.29
CA ASP A 389 -5.25 23.56 1.30
C ASP A 389 -4.24 22.46 1.70
N GLU A 390 -4.12 22.15 3.00
CA GLU A 390 -3.27 21.08 3.51
C GLU A 390 -3.92 19.70 3.45
N ILE A 391 -5.26 19.59 3.29
CA ILE A 391 -6.02 18.34 3.31
C ILE A 391 -5.49 17.33 2.28
N GLU A 392 -5.14 17.80 1.09
CA GLU A 392 -4.70 16.94 0.00
C GLU A 392 -3.33 16.33 0.26
N GLY A 393 -2.42 17.08 0.88
CA GLY A 393 -1.07 16.64 1.26
C GLY A 393 -0.99 15.81 2.55
N GLU A 394 -2.08 15.71 3.32
CA GLU A 394 -2.09 15.03 4.59
C GLU A 394 -2.10 13.49 4.46
N ALA A 395 -1.52 12.80 5.45
CA ALA A 395 -1.37 11.35 5.48
C ALA A 395 -2.69 10.59 5.75
N PHE A 396 -3.73 10.88 4.96
CA PHE A 396 -5.01 10.18 5.07
C PHE A 396 -4.99 8.81 4.38
N PRO A 397 -5.46 7.73 5.05
CA PRO A 397 -5.74 6.48 4.38
C PRO A 397 -6.94 6.64 3.43
N ASN A 398 -7.01 5.78 2.40
CA ASN A 398 -8.06 5.84 1.38
C ASN A 398 -9.49 5.82 1.95
N VAL A 399 -9.73 5.10 3.04
CA VAL A 399 -11.03 5.10 3.71
C VAL A 399 -11.40 6.49 4.24
N MET A 400 -10.43 7.23 4.82
CA MET A 400 -10.67 8.59 5.33
C MET A 400 -10.85 9.60 4.20
N ARG A 401 -10.10 9.47 3.10
CA ARG A 401 -10.35 10.30 1.90
C ARG A 401 -11.77 10.11 1.37
N LYS A 402 -12.28 8.86 1.36
CA LYS A 402 -13.69 8.58 1.00
C LYS A 402 -14.68 9.22 1.97
N VAL A 403 -14.41 9.14 3.27
CA VAL A 403 -15.26 9.74 4.32
C VAL A 403 -15.34 11.26 4.14
N ILE A 404 -14.19 11.93 3.98
CA ILE A 404 -14.11 13.38 3.79
C ILE A 404 -14.85 13.80 2.51
N ALA A 405 -14.59 13.12 1.39
CA ALA A 405 -15.27 13.41 0.13
C ALA A 405 -16.79 13.21 0.22
N HIS A 406 -17.24 12.17 0.92
CA HIS A 406 -18.66 11.89 1.14
C HIS A 406 -19.32 12.99 1.98
N ALA A 407 -18.67 13.47 3.03
CA ALA A 407 -19.19 14.52 3.91
C ALA A 407 -19.26 15.90 3.25
N LEU A 408 -18.27 16.22 2.40
CA LEU A 408 -18.12 17.55 1.79
C LEU A 408 -18.80 17.66 0.42
N GLY A 409 -19.45 16.61 -0.08
CA GLY A 409 -20.11 16.60 -1.39
C GLY A 409 -19.17 16.61 -2.58
N GLY A 410 -17.87 16.32 -2.38
CA GLY A 410 -16.89 16.15 -3.44
C GLY A 410 -17.06 14.81 -4.14
N VAL A 411 -16.91 14.78 -5.46
CA VAL A 411 -16.82 13.54 -6.21
C VAL A 411 -15.60 12.75 -5.69
N PRO A 412 -15.74 11.49 -5.24
CA PRO A 412 -14.58 10.72 -4.80
C PRO A 412 -13.62 10.61 -5.99
N THR A 413 -12.42 11.14 -5.84
CA THR A 413 -11.34 10.90 -6.79
C THR A 413 -11.11 9.39 -6.85
N ASN A 414 -11.55 8.81 -7.96
CA ASN A 414 -11.60 7.37 -8.18
C ASN A 414 -10.18 6.83 -8.36
N SER A 415 -9.48 6.56 -7.25
CA SER A 415 -8.36 5.64 -7.28
C SER A 415 -8.96 4.23 -7.44
N ARG A 416 -9.03 3.78 -8.69
CA ARG A 416 -9.52 2.46 -9.07
C ARG A 416 -8.71 1.37 -8.37
N SER A 417 -9.26 0.82 -7.31
CA SER A 417 -8.90 -0.51 -6.81
C SER A 417 -10.16 -1.19 -6.27
N SER A 418 -11.05 -1.55 -7.20
CA SER A 418 -12.10 -2.54 -6.94
C SER A 418 -11.93 -3.65 -7.97
N PRO A 419 -11.91 -4.92 -7.56
CA PRO A 419 -12.00 -6.00 -8.53
C PRO A 419 -13.39 -5.94 -9.17
N ARG A 420 -13.45 -5.57 -10.44
CA ARG A 420 -14.68 -5.68 -11.22
C ARG A 420 -15.12 -7.14 -11.24
N LYS A 421 -16.29 -7.45 -10.72
CA LYS A 421 -17.07 -8.61 -11.14
C LYS A 421 -17.30 -8.45 -12.65
N ARG A 422 -16.66 -9.27 -13.46
CA ARG A 422 -16.92 -9.32 -14.90
C ARG A 422 -18.21 -10.08 -15.12
N GLY A 423 -19.24 -9.38 -15.63
CA GLY A 423 -20.32 -9.99 -16.38
C GLY A 423 -19.83 -10.47 -17.76
N PRO A 424 -20.54 -11.36 -18.45
CA PRO A 424 -20.08 -11.97 -19.72
C PRO A 424 -20.23 -11.00 -20.89
N GLY A 425 -19.17 -10.89 -21.68
CA GLY A 425 -19.19 -10.60 -23.10
C GLY A 425 -19.34 -9.15 -23.54
N THR A 426 -18.29 -8.63 -24.21
CA THR A 426 -18.37 -8.04 -25.56
C THR A 426 -16.94 -7.78 -26.04
N GLY A 427 -16.70 -8.06 -27.30
CA GLY A 427 -15.40 -8.12 -27.95
C GLY A 427 -14.71 -6.76 -28.09
N PHE A 428 -13.38 -6.80 -28.10
CA PHE A 428 -12.52 -5.68 -28.48
C PHE A 428 -12.31 -5.67 -29.98
N PRO A 429 -12.33 -4.47 -30.63
CA PRO A 429 -11.92 -4.38 -32.04
C PRO A 429 -10.39 -4.50 -32.15
N LEU A 430 -9.97 -5.27 -33.16
CA LEU A 430 -8.60 -5.40 -33.63
C LEU A 430 -8.09 -4.04 -34.16
N VAL A 431 -6.96 -3.57 -33.67
CA VAL A 431 -6.21 -2.47 -34.29
C VAL A 431 -5.26 -3.08 -35.31
N PRO A 432 -5.25 -2.63 -36.58
CA PRO A 432 -4.38 -3.18 -37.61
C PRO A 432 -2.92 -2.76 -37.37
N ALA A 433 -2.01 -3.72 -37.61
CA ALA A 433 -0.57 -3.53 -37.56
C ALA A 433 -0.13 -2.59 -38.72
N LEU A 434 0.53 -1.49 -38.36
CA LEU A 434 1.28 -0.67 -39.33
C LEU A 434 2.65 -1.34 -39.58
N GLY A 435 2.81 -1.93 -40.72
CA GLY A 435 4.09 -2.42 -41.23
C GLY A 435 5.03 -1.24 -41.64
N PRO A 436 6.34 -1.47 -41.66
CA PRO A 436 7.31 -0.42 -41.98
C PRO A 436 7.28 -0.02 -43.44
N ARG A 437 7.08 1.25 -43.72
CA ARG A 437 7.28 1.84 -45.06
C ARG A 437 8.78 1.90 -45.35
N VAL A 438 9.23 1.12 -46.33
CA VAL A 438 10.55 1.24 -46.93
C VAL A 438 10.53 2.45 -47.89
N ALA A 439 11.30 3.48 -47.54
CA ALA A 439 11.56 4.60 -48.44
C ALA A 439 12.61 4.17 -49.48
N ARG A 440 12.17 4.05 -50.75
CA ARG A 440 13.10 3.94 -51.88
C ARG A 440 13.60 5.31 -52.28
N THR A 441 14.86 5.60 -52.01
CA THR A 441 15.56 6.76 -52.56
C THR A 441 16.09 6.36 -53.95
N ARG A 442 15.61 7.04 -54.97
CA ARG A 442 16.19 6.99 -56.34
C ARG A 442 17.44 7.88 -56.31
N VAL A 443 18.59 7.31 -56.63
CA VAL A 443 19.76 8.05 -57.07
C VAL A 443 19.66 8.13 -58.58
N ARG A 444 19.73 9.35 -59.12
CA ARG A 444 20.06 9.66 -60.54
C ARG A 444 21.54 9.97 -60.59
N GLU A 445 22.21 9.34 -61.55
CA GLU A 445 23.52 9.55 -62.11
C GLU A 445 24.71 9.49 -61.15
#